data_346c532386613f806cef7ecc54030f83
#
_entry.id   346c532386613f806cef7ecc54030f83
#
_cell.length_a   1.000
_cell.length_b   1.000
_cell.length_c   1.000
_cell.angle_alpha   90.00
_cell.angle_beta   90.00
_cell.angle_gamma   90.00
#
_symmetry.space_group_name_H-M   'P 1'
#
loop_
_entity.id
_entity.type
_entity.pdbx_description
1 polymer ?
#
loop_
_entity_poly.entity_id
_entity_poly.type
_entity_poly.pdbx_seq_one_letter_code
_entity_poly.pdbx_strand_id
1 'polypeptide(L)'
;MPVVTPESPLLWWNGFPVAFALTCVIELPVYLLAFAALGWARARPSPNRPLTIRTALGLALAVNCITHPVLWAVSLRQSDPGRLLIAEVGVALVEGLLIFLVVLRRRGRETPASRLNWSLMSALGVNTLSLLVGLVLLPLIISP
;
A
#
# COMPACT_ATOMS: atom_id res chain seq x y z
N MET A 1 -37.61 0.58 13.39
CA MET A 1 -36.24 0.54 12.84
C MET A 1 -36.03 -0.85 12.30
N PRO A 2 -35.72 -1.02 11.00
CA PRO A 2 -35.40 -2.35 10.48
C PRO A 2 -34.13 -2.86 11.17
N VAL A 3 -34.20 -4.05 11.74
CA VAL A 3 -33.04 -4.77 12.24
C VAL A 3 -32.23 -5.14 11.00
N VAL A 4 -31.12 -4.46 10.77
CA VAL A 4 -30.13 -4.86 9.77
C VAL A 4 -29.53 -6.17 10.30
N THR A 5 -30.03 -7.28 9.77
CA THR A 5 -29.38 -8.58 9.99
C THR A 5 -27.95 -8.45 9.51
N PRO A 6 -26.95 -8.87 10.31
CA PRO A 6 -25.57 -8.88 9.82
C PRO A 6 -25.53 -9.76 8.58
N GLU A 7 -25.30 -9.12 7.43
CA GLU A 7 -25.06 -9.84 6.18
C GLU A 7 -23.96 -10.86 6.42
N SER A 8 -24.10 -12.03 5.81
CA SER A 8 -23.20 -13.14 6.07
C SER A 8 -21.74 -12.72 5.86
N PRO A 9 -20.80 -13.13 6.71
CA PRO A 9 -19.37 -12.79 6.56
C PRO A 9 -18.82 -13.08 5.15
N LEU A 10 -19.42 -14.01 4.43
CA LEU A 10 -19.04 -14.37 3.06
C LEU A 10 -19.29 -13.26 2.03
N LEU A 11 -20.37 -12.46 2.19
CA LEU A 11 -20.64 -11.32 1.27
C LEU A 11 -19.58 -10.23 1.38
N TRP A 12 -18.98 -10.08 2.54
CA TRP A 12 -17.97 -9.07 2.82
C TRP A 12 -16.64 -9.38 2.15
N TRP A 13 -16.29 -10.65 1.98
CA TRP A 13 -15.07 -11.07 1.31
C TRP A 13 -15.18 -11.02 -0.21
N ASN A 14 -16.40 -10.97 -0.78
CA ASN A 14 -16.58 -10.91 -2.24
C ASN A 14 -16.02 -9.62 -2.87
N GLY A 15 -16.03 -8.50 -2.15
CA GLY A 15 -15.45 -7.23 -2.61
C GLY A 15 -13.93 -7.14 -2.46
N PHE A 16 -13.33 -7.94 -1.56
CA PHE A 16 -11.90 -7.86 -1.27
C PHE A 16 -11.00 -8.10 -2.49
N PRO A 17 -11.19 -9.13 -3.33
CA PRO A 17 -10.31 -9.35 -4.47
C PRO A 17 -10.31 -8.17 -5.46
N VAL A 18 -11.46 -7.55 -5.68
CA VAL A 18 -11.61 -6.40 -6.58
C VAL A 18 -10.91 -5.18 -5.99
N ALA A 19 -11.17 -4.88 -4.73
CA ALA A 19 -10.52 -3.77 -4.02
C ALA A 19 -9.01 -3.96 -3.97
N PHE A 20 -8.53 -5.15 -3.63
CA PHE A 20 -7.12 -5.49 -3.59
C PHE A 20 -6.46 -5.38 -4.97
N ALA A 21 -7.10 -5.91 -6.03
CA ALA A 21 -6.59 -5.78 -7.39
C ALA A 21 -6.50 -4.31 -7.83
N LEU A 22 -7.52 -3.50 -7.54
CA LEU A 22 -7.53 -2.07 -7.83
C LEU A 22 -6.37 -1.36 -7.11
N THR A 23 -6.19 -1.62 -5.83
CA THR A 23 -5.06 -1.09 -5.05
C THR A 23 -3.73 -1.48 -5.67
N CYS A 24 -3.52 -2.75 -5.99
CA CYS A 24 -2.28 -3.20 -6.63
C CYS A 24 -2.03 -2.51 -7.97
N VAL A 25 -3.07 -2.32 -8.80
CA VAL A 25 -2.96 -1.64 -10.11
C VAL A 25 -2.51 -0.19 -9.93
N ILE A 26 -2.92 0.47 -8.84
CA ILE A 26 -2.54 1.86 -8.55
C ILE A 26 -1.17 1.91 -7.87
N GLU A 27 -0.98 1.17 -6.82
CA GLU A 27 0.17 1.30 -5.92
C GLU A 27 1.46 0.74 -6.49
N LEU A 28 1.43 -0.40 -7.20
CA LEU A 28 2.64 -1.00 -7.75
C LEU A 28 3.38 -0.06 -8.72
N PRO A 29 2.72 0.60 -9.70
CA PRO A 29 3.37 1.59 -10.55
C PRO A 29 3.91 2.78 -9.77
N VAL A 30 3.15 3.28 -8.78
CA VAL A 30 3.54 4.46 -8.00
C VAL A 30 4.75 4.15 -7.12
N TYR A 31 4.79 2.97 -6.47
CA TYR A 31 5.99 2.51 -5.75
C TYR A 31 7.20 2.39 -6.68
N LEU A 32 7.02 1.83 -7.88
CA LEU A 32 8.12 1.74 -8.86
C LEU A 32 8.65 3.11 -9.24
N LEU A 33 7.77 4.06 -9.51
CA LEU A 33 8.16 5.44 -9.83
C LEU A 33 8.89 6.09 -8.65
N ALA A 34 8.38 5.94 -7.43
CA ALA A 34 9.03 6.44 -6.22
C ALA A 34 10.43 5.83 -6.05
N PHE A 35 10.58 4.51 -6.14
CA PHE A 35 11.87 3.84 -6.01
C PHE A 35 12.83 4.20 -7.15
N ALA A 36 12.34 4.42 -8.37
CA ALA A 36 13.17 4.89 -9.49
C ALA A 36 13.62 6.34 -9.28
N ALA A 37 12.73 7.23 -8.85
CA ALA A 37 13.03 8.63 -8.55
C ALA A 37 14.07 8.77 -7.42
N LEU A 38 13.93 7.96 -6.36
CA LEU A 38 14.90 7.87 -5.26
C LEU A 38 16.21 7.19 -5.70
N GLY A 39 16.23 6.65 -6.90
CA GLY A 39 17.38 5.92 -7.40
C GLY A 39 17.59 4.57 -6.73
N TRP A 40 16.60 4.03 -6.05
CA TRP A 40 16.66 2.73 -5.39
C TRP A 40 16.43 1.56 -6.34
N ALA A 41 15.66 1.75 -7.40
CA ALA A 41 15.38 0.71 -8.38
C ALA A 41 16.02 1.01 -9.75
N ARG A 42 16.52 -0.06 -10.43
CA ARG A 42 17.00 -0.04 -11.82
C ARG A 42 16.69 -1.33 -12.55
N ALA A 43 16.66 -1.24 -13.89
CA ALA A 43 16.44 -2.40 -14.75
C ALA A 43 17.56 -3.46 -14.59
N ARG A 44 18.80 -3.02 -14.36
CA ARG A 44 19.96 -3.91 -14.17
C ARG A 44 20.52 -3.82 -12.77
N PRO A 45 20.99 -4.95 -12.19
CA PRO A 45 21.69 -4.95 -10.93
C PRO A 45 22.86 -3.97 -10.92
N SER A 46 23.04 -3.25 -9.81
CA SER A 46 24.17 -2.33 -9.63
C SER A 46 24.62 -2.40 -8.17
N PRO A 47 25.93 -2.39 -7.91
CA PRO A 47 26.46 -2.48 -6.55
C PRO A 47 26.05 -1.29 -5.67
N ASN A 48 25.70 -0.16 -6.28
CA ASN A 48 25.33 1.08 -5.61
C ASN A 48 23.81 1.29 -5.53
N ARG A 49 22.99 0.31 -5.97
CA ARG A 49 21.52 0.42 -5.98
C ARG A 49 20.90 -0.77 -5.26
N PRO A 50 20.00 -0.52 -4.30
CA PRO A 50 19.52 -1.59 -3.43
C PRO A 50 18.59 -2.57 -4.13
N LEU A 51 17.85 -2.16 -5.18
CA LEU A 51 16.79 -2.98 -5.78
C LEU A 51 16.92 -3.06 -7.29
N THR A 52 16.58 -4.22 -7.85
CA THR A 52 16.17 -4.33 -9.26
C THR A 52 14.69 -4.01 -9.39
N ILE A 53 14.20 -3.70 -10.59
CA ILE A 53 12.76 -3.48 -10.85
C ILE A 53 11.93 -4.69 -10.38
N ARG A 54 12.40 -5.92 -10.65
CA ARG A 54 11.70 -7.14 -10.20
C ARG A 54 11.62 -7.24 -8.67
N THR A 55 12.72 -6.94 -7.99
CA THR A 55 12.74 -6.95 -6.51
C THR A 55 11.87 -5.83 -5.94
N ALA A 56 11.87 -4.66 -6.58
CA ALA A 56 11.04 -3.53 -6.19
C ALA A 56 9.53 -3.85 -6.34
N LEU A 57 9.14 -4.45 -7.47
CA LEU A 57 7.77 -4.95 -7.68
C LEU A 57 7.38 -6.01 -6.66
N GLY A 58 8.26 -7.00 -6.44
CA GLY A 58 8.01 -8.06 -5.46
C GLY A 58 7.88 -7.50 -4.04
N LEU A 59 8.68 -6.49 -3.69
CA LEU A 59 8.58 -5.81 -2.39
C LEU A 59 7.25 -5.07 -2.25
N ALA A 60 6.88 -4.24 -3.23
CA ALA A 60 5.62 -3.51 -3.21
C ALA A 60 4.42 -4.46 -3.13
N LEU A 61 4.42 -5.54 -3.93
CA LEU A 61 3.36 -6.55 -3.86
C LEU A 61 3.31 -7.26 -2.50
N ALA A 62 4.47 -7.66 -1.95
CA ALA A 62 4.53 -8.34 -0.65
C ALA A 62 4.02 -7.45 0.49
N VAL A 63 4.36 -6.17 0.47
CA VAL A 63 3.89 -5.20 1.46
C VAL A 63 2.37 -5.08 1.37
N ASN A 64 1.81 -4.91 0.19
CA ASN A 64 0.35 -4.87 -0.03
C ASN A 64 -0.34 -6.17 0.42
N CYS A 65 0.23 -7.34 0.12
CA CYS A 65 -0.32 -8.63 0.55
C CYS A 65 -0.38 -8.78 2.09
N ILE A 66 0.50 -8.10 2.82
CA ILE A 66 0.53 -8.13 4.28
C ILE A 66 -0.46 -7.13 4.88
N THR A 67 -0.51 -5.91 4.34
CA THR A 67 -1.22 -4.78 4.95
C THR A 67 -2.69 -4.71 4.53
N HIS A 68 -3.02 -4.97 3.28
CA HIS A 68 -4.38 -4.86 2.77
C HIS A 68 -5.41 -5.80 3.40
N PRO A 69 -5.13 -7.08 3.68
CA PRO A 69 -6.08 -7.93 4.39
C PRO A 69 -6.41 -7.40 5.78
N VAL A 70 -5.42 -6.81 6.46
CA VAL A 70 -5.62 -6.19 7.78
C VAL A 70 -6.47 -4.94 7.66
N LEU A 71 -6.14 -4.05 6.72
CA LEU A 71 -6.92 -2.84 6.44
C LEU A 71 -8.36 -3.18 6.10
N TRP A 72 -8.58 -4.17 5.22
CA TRP A 72 -9.90 -4.64 4.85
C TRP A 72 -10.69 -5.14 6.07
N ALA A 73 -10.09 -5.99 6.90
CA ALA A 73 -10.73 -6.50 8.10
C ALA A 73 -11.08 -5.39 9.12
N VAL A 74 -10.29 -4.33 9.17
CA VAL A 74 -10.57 -3.14 10.00
C VAL A 74 -11.67 -2.30 9.38
N SER A 75 -11.62 -2.00 8.08
CA SER A 75 -12.59 -1.16 7.38
C SER A 75 -14.00 -1.73 7.41
N LEU A 76 -14.13 -3.05 7.35
CA LEU A 76 -15.41 -3.75 7.45
C LEU A 76 -16.14 -3.53 8.80
N ARG A 77 -15.41 -3.19 9.84
CA ARG A 77 -15.96 -2.98 11.18
C ARG A 77 -16.15 -1.51 11.51
N GLN A 78 -15.79 -0.62 10.59
CA GLN A 78 -15.76 0.81 10.85
C GLN A 78 -16.63 1.56 9.84
N SER A 79 -17.68 2.20 10.32
CA SER A 79 -18.49 3.14 9.55
C SER A 79 -18.01 4.60 9.72
N ASP A 80 -17.04 4.82 10.60
CA ASP A 80 -16.51 6.15 10.91
C ASP A 80 -15.32 6.48 9.98
N PRO A 81 -15.44 7.51 9.12
CA PRO A 81 -14.36 7.92 8.22
C PRO A 81 -13.06 8.29 8.94
N GLY A 82 -13.15 8.86 10.14
CA GLY A 82 -11.96 9.24 10.91
C GLY A 82 -11.14 8.02 11.34
N ARG A 83 -11.80 6.95 11.75
CA ARG A 83 -11.14 5.70 12.11
C ARG A 83 -10.55 4.99 10.90
N LEU A 84 -11.22 5.07 9.75
CA LEU A 84 -10.67 4.55 8.50
C LEU A 84 -9.38 5.28 8.13
N LEU A 85 -9.38 6.62 8.21
CA LEU A 85 -8.18 7.41 7.96
C LEU A 85 -7.02 7.05 8.90
N ILE A 86 -7.31 6.83 10.19
CA ILE A 86 -6.29 6.38 11.16
C ILE A 86 -5.73 5.01 10.76
N ALA A 87 -6.57 4.09 10.31
CA ALA A 87 -6.15 2.77 9.85
C ALA A 87 -5.25 2.87 8.61
N GLU A 88 -5.62 3.71 7.64
CA GLU A 88 -4.83 3.99 6.43
C GLU A 88 -3.44 4.56 6.76
N VAL A 89 -3.39 5.54 7.68
CA VAL A 89 -2.10 6.08 8.16
C VAL A 89 -1.29 5.00 8.86
N GLY A 90 -1.92 4.16 9.67
CA GLY A 90 -1.27 3.01 10.33
C GLY A 90 -0.68 2.04 9.31
N VAL A 91 -1.42 1.70 8.26
CA VAL A 91 -0.97 0.86 7.15
C VAL A 91 0.23 1.49 6.46
N ALA A 92 0.16 2.77 6.09
CA ALA A 92 1.26 3.47 5.44
C ALA A 92 2.54 3.49 6.29
N LEU A 93 2.42 3.62 7.62
CA LEU A 93 3.57 3.54 8.53
C LEU A 93 4.18 2.14 8.55
N VAL A 94 3.36 1.08 8.61
CA VAL A 94 3.82 -0.32 8.57
C VAL A 94 4.51 -0.61 7.24
N GLU A 95 3.94 -0.20 6.12
CA GLU A 95 4.53 -0.35 4.79
C GLU A 95 5.86 0.36 4.67
N GLY A 96 5.91 1.63 5.08
CA GLY A 96 7.15 2.41 5.07
C GLY A 96 8.25 1.75 5.91
N LEU A 97 7.89 1.18 7.07
CA LEU A 97 8.83 0.45 7.91
C LEU A 97 9.31 -0.85 7.25
N LEU A 98 8.42 -1.63 6.65
CA LEU A 98 8.77 -2.86 5.92
C LEU A 98 9.72 -2.56 4.75
N ILE A 99 9.42 -1.52 3.96
CA ILE A 99 10.27 -1.04 2.87
C ILE A 99 11.65 -0.63 3.43
N PHE A 100 11.67 0.17 4.50
CA PHE A 100 12.90 0.59 5.15
C PHE A 100 13.76 -0.60 5.58
N LEU A 101 13.20 -1.62 6.23
CA LEU A 101 13.93 -2.80 6.68
C LEU A 101 14.59 -3.56 5.52
N VAL A 102 13.93 -3.62 4.35
CA VAL A 102 14.51 -4.25 3.16
C VAL A 102 15.61 -3.37 2.56
N VAL A 103 15.38 -2.07 2.43
CA VAL A 103 16.34 -1.11 1.86
C VAL A 103 17.56 -0.93 2.77
N LEU A 104 17.36 -0.98 4.10
CA LEU A 104 18.44 -0.88 5.08
C LEU A 104 19.47 -2.01 4.94
N ARG A 105 19.01 -3.24 4.65
CA ARG A 105 19.88 -4.41 4.47
C ARG A 105 20.70 -4.35 3.18
N ARG A 106 20.41 -3.42 2.28
CA ARG A 106 21.10 -3.28 0.99
C ARG A 106 22.13 -2.16 1.06
N ARG A 107 23.25 -2.34 0.35
CA ARG A 107 24.30 -1.33 0.27
C ARG A 107 23.79 -0.11 -0.52
N GLY A 108 24.01 1.09 -0.01
CA GLY A 108 23.65 2.37 -0.65
C GLY A 108 24.40 3.53 0.02
N ARG A 109 24.43 4.69 -0.63
CA ARG A 109 25.14 5.89 -0.15
C ARG A 109 24.38 6.70 0.90
N GLU A 110 23.10 6.42 1.08
CA GLU A 110 22.21 7.18 1.97
C GLU A 110 22.37 6.74 3.43
N THR A 111 22.16 7.69 4.34
CA THR A 111 22.13 7.39 5.78
C THR A 111 20.88 6.57 6.13
N PRO A 112 20.90 5.79 7.21
CA PRO A 112 19.72 5.06 7.68
C PRO A 112 18.51 5.98 7.93
N ALA A 113 18.74 7.16 8.52
CA ALA A 113 17.69 8.14 8.78
C ALA A 113 17.04 8.65 7.48
N SER A 114 17.84 8.94 6.44
CA SER A 114 17.33 9.36 5.14
C SER A 114 16.50 8.24 4.49
N ARG A 115 16.94 6.98 4.56
CA ARG A 115 16.19 5.83 4.03
C ARG A 115 14.85 5.64 4.74
N LEU A 116 14.85 5.75 6.08
CA LEU A 116 13.61 5.68 6.85
C LEU A 116 12.63 6.76 6.40
N ASN A 117 13.11 8.01 6.37
CA ASN A 117 12.25 9.14 5.96
C ASN A 117 11.67 8.94 4.56
N TRP A 118 12.49 8.59 3.57
CA TRP A 118 12.02 8.35 2.21
C TRP A 118 11.11 7.13 2.08
N SER A 119 11.34 6.07 2.86
CA SER A 119 10.45 4.90 2.90
C SER A 119 9.07 5.29 3.42
N LEU A 120 9.00 6.04 4.53
CA LEU A 120 7.75 6.52 5.11
C LEU A 120 7.02 7.50 4.17
N MET A 121 7.74 8.46 3.58
CA MET A 121 7.16 9.41 2.63
C MET A 121 6.61 8.71 1.38
N SER A 122 7.33 7.72 0.85
CA SER A 122 6.87 6.94 -0.30
C SER A 122 5.59 6.16 0.04
N ALA A 123 5.56 5.46 1.16
CA ALA A 123 4.39 4.69 1.58
C ALA A 123 3.19 5.62 1.84
N LEU A 124 3.38 6.73 2.55
CA LEU A 124 2.33 7.70 2.81
C LEU A 124 1.76 8.28 1.50
N GLY A 125 2.63 8.69 0.58
CA GLY A 125 2.21 9.23 -0.72
C GLY A 125 1.47 8.22 -1.59
N VAL A 126 1.94 6.97 -1.63
CA VAL A 126 1.32 5.88 -2.41
C VAL A 126 -0.07 5.55 -1.84
N ASN A 127 -0.18 5.34 -0.52
CA ASN A 127 -1.46 5.03 0.12
C ASN A 127 -2.46 6.19 0.00
N THR A 128 -2.00 7.45 0.17
CA THR A 128 -2.86 8.62 -0.03
C THR A 128 -3.41 8.68 -1.45
N LEU A 129 -2.57 8.45 -2.46
CA LEU A 129 -3.01 8.43 -3.85
C LEU A 129 -3.99 7.29 -4.12
N SER A 130 -3.71 6.09 -3.61
CA SER A 130 -4.59 4.92 -3.72
C SER A 130 -5.96 5.19 -3.10
N LEU A 131 -5.99 5.77 -1.90
CA LEU A 131 -7.23 6.16 -1.22
C LEU A 131 -8.04 7.18 -2.03
N LEU A 132 -7.39 8.24 -2.53
CA LEU A 132 -8.07 9.27 -3.33
C LEU A 132 -8.65 8.70 -4.63
N VAL A 133 -7.89 7.86 -5.34
CA VAL A 133 -8.37 7.20 -6.56
C VAL A 133 -9.49 6.21 -6.23
N GLY A 134 -9.37 5.45 -5.14
CA GLY A 134 -10.40 4.54 -4.66
C GLY A 134 -11.72 5.26 -4.35
N LEU A 135 -11.66 6.40 -3.67
CA LEU A 135 -12.85 7.21 -3.37
C LEU A 135 -13.57 7.72 -4.62
N VAL A 136 -12.85 7.94 -5.74
CA VAL A 136 -13.43 8.38 -7.00
C VAL A 136 -13.92 7.21 -7.85
N LEU A 137 -13.11 6.15 -7.97
CA LEU A 137 -13.40 5.05 -8.89
C LEU A 137 -14.38 4.03 -8.31
N LEU A 138 -14.30 3.75 -7.01
CA LEU A 138 -15.13 2.71 -6.40
C LEU A 138 -16.63 2.96 -6.56
N PRO A 139 -17.15 4.19 -6.34
CA PRO A 139 -18.55 4.49 -6.60
C PRO A 139 -18.97 4.28 -8.05
N LEU A 140 -18.07 4.57 -9.02
CA LEU A 140 -18.34 4.40 -10.45
C LEU A 140 -18.41 2.93 -10.88
N ILE A 141 -17.70 2.04 -10.16
CA ILE A 141 -17.65 0.60 -10.46
C ILE A 141 -18.81 -0.14 -9.78
N ILE A 142 -19.22 0.31 -8.59
CA ILE A 142 -20.21 -0.40 -7.75
C ILE A 142 -21.62 0.18 -7.91
N SER A 143 -21.76 1.38 -8.51
CA SER A 143 -23.10 1.94 -8.77
C SER A 143 -23.81 1.08 -9.82
N PRO A 144 -24.98 0.50 -9.49
CA PRO A 144 -25.78 -0.30 -10.43
C PRO A 144 -26.35 0.54 -11.57
#